data_1ac3ac10efefc716c2189a397162464c
#
_entry.id   1ac3ac10efefc716c2189a397162464c
#
_cell.length_a   1.000
_cell.length_b   1.000
_cell.length_c   1.000
_cell.angle_alpha   90.00
_cell.angle_beta   90.00
_cell.angle_gamma   90.00
#
_symmetry.space_group_name_H-M   'P 1'
#
loop_
_entity.id
_entity.type
_entity.pdbx_description
1 polymer ?
#
loop_
_entity_poly.entity_id
_entity_poly.type
_entity_poly.pdbx_seq_one_letter_code
_entity_poly.pdbx_strand_id
1 'polypeptide(L)'
;MRYPASGSTGLPVLGIDVAETALAIARAKADDRGINVEFAVADALQLERLGRKFATVMDCGLFHTFDGDERPRYVASLASVTEQGGTLYVLCFSDDGPDTGPHPISQEELRAAFNPSTGWNVAAIEPDRVQTRYHDDGASAWFATIKRM
;
A
#
# COMPACT_ATOMS: atom_id res chain seq x y z
N MET A 1 -3.29 -2.09 -8.14
CA MET A 1 -3.99 -1.90 -6.87
C MET A 1 -5.35 -2.58 -6.90
N ARG A 2 -5.63 -3.48 -5.96
CA ARG A 2 -6.91 -4.19 -5.89
C ARG A 2 -7.82 -3.52 -4.86
N TYR A 3 -8.78 -2.71 -5.31
CA TYR A 3 -9.74 -2.04 -4.42
C TYR A 3 -11.11 -2.73 -4.24
N PRO A 4 -11.41 -3.86 -4.92
CA PRO A 4 -12.79 -4.34 -4.90
C PRO A 4 -13.27 -4.84 -3.54
N ALA A 5 -12.37 -5.37 -2.71
CA ALA A 5 -12.78 -6.01 -1.47
C ALA A 5 -13.24 -5.00 -0.40
N SER A 6 -12.57 -3.87 -0.28
CA SER A 6 -12.89 -2.88 0.75
C SER A 6 -14.21 -2.15 0.46
N GLY A 7 -14.44 -1.78 -0.79
CA GLY A 7 -15.70 -1.14 -1.18
C GLY A 7 -16.91 -2.05 -1.06
N SER A 8 -16.73 -3.38 -1.25
CA SER A 8 -17.82 -4.35 -1.14
C SER A 8 -18.28 -4.59 0.30
N THR A 9 -17.53 -4.19 1.31
CA THR A 9 -17.90 -4.32 2.73
C THR A 9 -18.78 -3.17 3.24
N GLY A 10 -19.06 -2.16 2.39
CA GLY A 10 -19.83 -0.98 2.78
C GLY A 10 -19.02 0.11 3.47
N LEU A 11 -17.71 -0.09 3.66
CA LEU A 11 -16.82 0.93 4.21
C LEU A 11 -16.51 2.00 3.16
N PRO A 12 -16.43 3.29 3.53
CA PRO A 12 -16.00 4.32 2.61
C PRO A 12 -14.53 4.11 2.25
N VAL A 13 -14.22 4.13 0.94
CA VAL A 13 -12.86 3.90 0.42
C VAL A 13 -12.46 5.03 -0.50
N LEU A 14 -11.24 5.54 -0.32
CA LEU A 14 -10.59 6.43 -1.25
C LEU A 14 -9.44 5.70 -1.94
N GLY A 15 -9.50 5.57 -3.26
CA GLY A 15 -8.40 5.08 -4.08
C GLY A 15 -7.63 6.24 -4.69
N ILE A 16 -6.31 6.16 -4.67
CA ILE A 16 -5.46 7.21 -5.24
C ILE A 16 -4.46 6.64 -6.24
N ASP A 17 -4.11 7.45 -7.21
CA ASP A 17 -3.02 7.20 -8.16
C ASP A 17 -2.55 8.55 -8.73
N VAL A 18 -1.31 8.61 -9.21
CA VAL A 18 -0.80 9.80 -9.92
C VAL A 18 -1.33 9.88 -11.35
N ALA A 19 -1.73 8.73 -11.92
CA ALA A 19 -2.16 8.62 -13.31
C ALA A 19 -3.67 8.64 -13.43
N GLU A 20 -4.19 9.65 -14.10
CA GLU A 20 -5.63 9.78 -14.41
C GLU A 20 -6.16 8.57 -15.18
N THR A 21 -5.35 8.01 -16.08
CA THR A 21 -5.70 6.80 -16.86
C THR A 21 -5.94 5.60 -15.96
N ALA A 22 -5.10 5.38 -14.95
CA ALA A 22 -5.25 4.29 -14.00
C ALA A 22 -6.54 4.45 -13.19
N LEU A 23 -6.88 5.67 -12.80
CA LEU A 23 -8.12 5.97 -12.08
C LEU A 23 -9.35 5.76 -12.95
N ALA A 24 -9.29 6.10 -14.24
CA ALA A 24 -10.39 5.84 -15.17
C ALA A 24 -10.69 4.35 -15.28
N ILE A 25 -9.66 3.51 -15.37
CA ILE A 25 -9.81 2.06 -15.39
C ILE A 25 -10.40 1.56 -14.06
N ALA A 26 -9.92 2.07 -12.94
CA ALA A 26 -10.42 1.70 -11.62
C ALA A 26 -11.90 2.09 -11.42
N ARG A 27 -12.29 3.29 -11.88
CA ARG A 27 -13.70 3.74 -11.85
C ARG A 27 -14.60 2.82 -12.66
N ALA A 28 -14.17 2.44 -13.86
CA ALA A 28 -14.94 1.54 -14.72
C ALA A 28 -15.13 0.17 -14.06
N LYS A 29 -14.10 -0.37 -13.43
CA LYS A 29 -14.17 -1.65 -12.69
C LYS A 29 -15.11 -1.56 -11.48
N ALA A 30 -15.08 -0.47 -10.75
CA ALA A 30 -15.96 -0.26 -9.61
C ALA A 30 -17.44 -0.16 -10.07
N ASP A 31 -17.70 0.57 -11.16
CA ASP A 31 -19.04 0.70 -11.73
C ASP A 31 -19.57 -0.65 -12.22
N ASP A 32 -18.78 -1.44 -12.91
CA ASP A 32 -19.15 -2.78 -13.38
C ASP A 32 -19.50 -3.72 -12.23
N ARG A 33 -18.89 -3.54 -11.07
CA ARG A 33 -19.11 -4.38 -9.88
C ARG A 33 -20.15 -3.81 -8.93
N GLY A 34 -20.72 -2.63 -9.24
CA GLY A 34 -21.67 -1.94 -8.38
C GLY A 34 -21.06 -1.51 -7.04
N ILE A 35 -19.75 -1.24 -7.00
CA ILE A 35 -19.04 -0.86 -5.80
C ILE A 35 -18.83 0.66 -5.79
N ASN A 36 -19.20 1.31 -4.68
CA ASN A 36 -19.04 2.74 -4.52
C ASN A 36 -17.67 3.05 -3.90
N VAL A 37 -16.76 3.59 -4.71
CA VAL A 37 -15.41 3.98 -4.31
C VAL A 37 -15.12 5.39 -4.81
N GLU A 38 -14.61 6.24 -3.92
CA GLU A 38 -14.09 7.56 -4.29
C GLU A 38 -12.67 7.39 -4.86
N PHE A 39 -12.34 8.11 -5.93
CA PHE A 39 -11.00 8.12 -6.52
C PHE A 39 -10.49 9.54 -6.65
N ALA A 40 -9.20 9.74 -6.42
CA ALA A 40 -8.54 11.03 -6.56
C ALA A 40 -7.12 10.89 -7.11
N VAL A 41 -6.70 11.85 -7.93
CA VAL A 41 -5.31 11.99 -8.33
C VAL A 41 -4.52 12.50 -7.12
N ALA A 42 -3.47 11.79 -6.74
CA ALA A 42 -2.60 12.20 -5.64
C ALA A 42 -1.21 11.64 -5.82
N ASP A 43 -0.22 12.38 -5.35
CA ASP A 43 1.17 11.93 -5.26
C ASP A 43 1.37 11.25 -3.91
N ALA A 44 1.78 9.98 -3.94
CA ALA A 44 2.02 9.20 -2.73
C ALA A 44 3.10 9.79 -1.81
N LEU A 45 4.00 10.62 -2.35
CA LEU A 45 5.02 11.32 -1.56
C LEU A 45 4.51 12.63 -0.94
N GLN A 46 3.26 13.02 -1.21
CA GLN A 46 2.66 14.27 -0.76
C GLN A 46 1.20 14.07 -0.33
N LEU A 47 0.92 13.00 0.40
CA LEU A 47 -0.45 12.64 0.82
C LEU A 47 -1.04 13.66 1.79
N GLU A 48 -0.23 14.45 2.48
CA GLU A 48 -0.69 15.55 3.35
C GLU A 48 -1.58 16.54 2.59
N ARG A 49 -1.44 16.65 1.29
CA ARG A 49 -2.28 17.51 0.45
C ARG A 49 -3.73 17.06 0.35
N LEU A 50 -4.04 15.81 0.70
CA LEU A 50 -5.41 15.33 0.77
C LEU A 50 -6.20 16.02 1.89
N GLY A 51 -5.54 16.50 2.94
CA GLY A 51 -6.20 17.16 4.09
C GLY A 51 -7.11 16.23 4.87
N ARG A 52 -6.89 14.92 4.80
CA ARG A 52 -7.72 13.88 5.42
C ARG A 52 -6.84 12.86 6.13
N LYS A 53 -7.40 12.22 7.14
CA LYS A 53 -6.78 11.08 7.83
C LYS A 53 -7.69 9.86 7.79
N PHE A 54 -7.08 8.69 7.80
CA PHE A 54 -7.77 7.41 7.66
C PHE A 54 -7.36 6.47 8.80
N ALA A 55 -8.33 5.70 9.29
CA ALA A 55 -8.07 4.67 10.30
C ALA A 55 -7.31 3.48 9.72
N THR A 56 -7.50 3.20 8.44
CA THR A 56 -6.86 2.09 7.73
C THR A 56 -6.33 2.57 6.39
N VAL A 57 -5.08 2.26 6.12
CA VAL A 57 -4.41 2.54 4.84
C VAL A 57 -3.85 1.23 4.28
N MET A 58 -3.95 1.05 2.97
CA MET A 58 -3.41 -0.13 2.30
C MET A 58 -2.49 0.28 1.16
N ASP A 59 -1.30 -0.30 1.15
CA ASP A 59 -0.34 -0.23 0.05
C ASP A 59 -0.21 -1.62 -0.58
N CYS A 60 -0.58 -1.74 -1.83
CA CYS A 60 -0.45 -2.97 -2.59
C CYS A 60 0.51 -2.76 -3.76
N GLY A 61 1.80 -2.96 -3.51
CA GLY A 61 2.82 -2.95 -4.56
C GLY A 61 3.43 -1.59 -4.86
N LEU A 62 3.32 -0.61 -3.97
CA LEU A 62 3.93 0.71 -4.16
C LEU A 62 5.25 0.87 -3.39
N PHE A 63 5.30 0.41 -2.15
CA PHE A 63 6.47 0.57 -1.28
C PHE A 63 7.76 0.09 -1.93
N HIS A 64 7.73 -1.06 -2.59
CA HIS A 64 8.92 -1.63 -3.20
C HIS A 64 9.44 -0.83 -4.41
N THR A 65 8.67 0.10 -4.94
CA THR A 65 9.12 0.97 -6.05
C THR A 65 9.94 2.15 -5.57
N PHE A 66 9.92 2.47 -4.28
CA PHE A 66 10.67 3.57 -3.71
C PHE A 66 12.00 3.09 -3.13
N ASP A 67 13.04 3.84 -3.38
CA ASP A 67 14.38 3.61 -2.81
C ASP A 67 15.02 4.95 -2.39
N GLY A 68 16.22 4.88 -1.83
CA GLY A 68 17.01 6.06 -1.46
C GLY A 68 16.18 7.09 -0.67
N ASP A 69 16.18 8.32 -1.15
CA ASP A 69 15.52 9.45 -0.52
C ASP A 69 14.00 9.39 -0.59
N GLU A 70 13.44 8.67 -1.55
CA GLU A 70 11.99 8.56 -1.73
C GLU A 70 11.35 7.74 -0.63
N ARG A 71 12.02 6.71 -0.16
CA ARG A 71 11.46 5.79 0.86
C ARG A 71 11.14 6.51 2.17
N PRO A 72 12.04 7.27 2.79
CA PRO A 72 11.70 8.05 4.00
C PRO A 72 10.60 9.08 3.76
N ARG A 73 10.56 9.69 2.58
CA ARG A 73 9.50 10.64 2.21
C ARG A 73 8.16 9.95 2.12
N TYR A 74 8.11 8.76 1.55
CA TYR A 74 6.88 7.97 1.47
C TYR A 74 6.38 7.57 2.85
N VAL A 75 7.28 7.09 3.72
CA VAL A 75 6.94 6.71 5.10
C VAL A 75 6.35 7.91 5.87
N ALA A 76 6.93 9.10 5.73
CA ALA A 76 6.41 10.32 6.35
C ALA A 76 5.06 10.73 5.75
N SER A 77 4.91 10.60 4.44
CA SER A 77 3.65 10.88 3.74
C SER A 77 2.52 9.98 4.23
N LEU A 78 2.77 8.68 4.39
CA LEU A 78 1.80 7.73 4.96
C LEU A 78 1.42 8.10 6.39
N ALA A 79 2.38 8.53 7.20
CA ALA A 79 2.12 8.96 8.58
C ALA A 79 1.17 10.17 8.63
N SER A 80 1.28 11.07 7.67
CA SER A 80 0.45 12.28 7.61
C SER A 80 -1.04 11.99 7.39
N VAL A 81 -1.38 10.85 6.79
CA VAL A 81 -2.76 10.47 6.46
C VAL A 81 -3.30 9.30 7.28
N THR A 82 -2.51 8.77 8.20
CA THR A 82 -2.95 7.67 9.06
C THR A 82 -3.21 8.21 10.47
N GLU A 83 -4.40 7.94 10.99
CA GLU A 83 -4.77 8.32 12.35
C GLU A 83 -3.84 7.66 13.38
N GLN A 84 -3.62 8.32 14.51
CA GLN A 84 -2.95 7.71 15.66
C GLN A 84 -3.70 6.43 16.06
N GLY A 85 -2.96 5.33 16.23
CA GLY A 85 -3.56 4.02 16.48
C GLY A 85 -4.12 3.33 15.24
N GLY A 86 -4.09 4.00 14.09
CA GLY A 86 -4.52 3.43 12.82
C GLY A 86 -3.58 2.35 12.31
N THR A 87 -4.01 1.65 11.27
CA THR A 87 -3.28 0.50 10.70
C THR A 87 -2.92 0.75 9.25
N LEU A 88 -1.66 0.49 8.92
CA LEU A 88 -1.17 0.43 7.55
C LEU A 88 -0.89 -1.04 7.22
N TYR A 89 -1.45 -1.50 6.11
CA TYR A 89 -1.10 -2.79 5.52
C TYR A 89 -0.23 -2.57 4.29
N VAL A 90 0.91 -3.26 4.23
CA VAL A 90 1.82 -3.19 3.07
C VAL A 90 1.96 -4.58 2.49
N LEU A 91 1.66 -4.72 1.20
CA LEU A 91 1.96 -5.90 0.41
C LEU A 91 3.05 -5.54 -0.59
N CYS A 92 4.22 -6.13 -0.45
CA CYS A 92 5.37 -5.86 -1.32
C CYS A 92 6.09 -7.15 -1.72
N PHE A 93 6.82 -7.11 -2.83
CA PHE A 93 7.64 -8.25 -3.22
C PHE A 93 8.70 -8.53 -2.16
N SER A 94 8.89 -9.82 -1.85
CA SER A 94 9.87 -10.27 -0.86
C SER A 94 11.14 -10.79 -1.53
N ASP A 95 12.23 -10.77 -0.77
CA ASP A 95 13.50 -11.38 -1.14
C ASP A 95 13.57 -12.87 -0.76
N ASP A 96 12.49 -13.43 -0.24
CA ASP A 96 12.42 -14.82 0.21
C ASP A 96 11.92 -15.75 -0.90
N GLY A 97 12.68 -16.80 -1.15
CA GLY A 97 12.32 -17.86 -2.11
C GLY A 97 12.76 -17.58 -3.55
N PRO A 98 12.51 -18.55 -4.44
CA PRO A 98 12.96 -18.51 -5.84
C PRO A 98 12.13 -17.61 -6.75
N ASP A 99 10.89 -17.28 -6.38
CA ASP A 99 9.93 -16.57 -7.22
C ASP A 99 9.85 -15.10 -6.84
N THR A 100 10.99 -14.41 -6.83
CA THR A 100 11.03 -12.99 -6.49
C THR A 100 10.53 -12.11 -7.63
N GLY A 101 9.73 -11.10 -7.30
CA GLY A 101 9.37 -10.04 -8.24
C GLY A 101 10.47 -8.98 -8.38
N PRO A 102 10.24 -7.94 -9.18
CA PRO A 102 11.19 -6.83 -9.28
C PRO A 102 11.27 -6.04 -7.97
N HIS A 103 12.47 -5.54 -7.66
CA HIS A 103 12.75 -4.77 -6.45
C HIS A 103 12.31 -5.49 -5.16
N PRO A 104 12.83 -6.71 -4.90
CA PRO A 104 12.44 -7.45 -3.71
C PRO A 104 12.90 -6.74 -2.43
N ILE A 105 12.06 -6.82 -1.40
CA ILE A 105 12.27 -6.17 -0.11
C ILE A 105 12.54 -7.22 0.96
N SER A 106 13.51 -6.97 1.84
CA SER A 106 13.74 -7.81 3.02
C SER A 106 12.86 -7.37 4.19
N GLN A 107 12.66 -8.26 5.17
CA GLN A 107 12.00 -7.88 6.42
C GLN A 107 12.78 -6.78 7.15
N GLU A 108 14.11 -6.81 7.07
CA GLU A 108 14.96 -5.78 7.68
C GLU A 108 14.71 -4.41 7.07
N GLU A 109 14.55 -4.33 5.76
CA GLU A 109 14.21 -3.07 5.07
C GLU A 109 12.86 -2.53 5.51
N LEU A 110 11.84 -3.39 5.67
CA LEU A 110 10.54 -2.99 6.20
C LEU A 110 10.67 -2.43 7.61
N ARG A 111 11.39 -3.11 8.48
CA ARG A 111 11.58 -2.67 9.87
C ARG A 111 12.45 -1.41 9.97
N ALA A 112 13.39 -1.23 9.06
CA ALA A 112 14.19 -0.01 8.99
C ALA A 112 13.36 1.20 8.54
N ALA A 113 12.40 0.99 7.64
CA ALA A 113 11.52 2.06 7.16
C ALA A 113 10.44 2.42 8.18
N PHE A 114 9.82 1.42 8.79
CA PHE A 114 8.69 1.57 9.73
C PHE A 114 9.13 1.19 11.15
N ASN A 115 9.46 2.17 11.96
CA ASN A 115 9.91 1.97 13.33
C ASN A 115 9.45 3.13 14.23
N PRO A 116 9.63 3.04 15.56
CA PRO A 116 9.20 4.12 16.46
C PRO A 116 9.75 5.49 16.14
N SER A 117 10.99 5.58 15.62
CA SER A 117 11.58 6.86 15.21
C SER A 117 10.87 7.52 14.04
N THR A 118 10.20 6.74 13.20
CA THR A 118 9.40 7.23 12.06
C THR A 118 7.91 7.29 12.38
N GLY A 119 7.53 6.97 13.61
CA GLY A 119 6.14 7.04 14.07
C GLY A 119 5.34 5.77 13.83
N TRP A 120 5.99 4.64 13.68
CA TRP A 120 5.36 3.37 13.34
C TRP A 120 5.86 2.22 14.22
N ASN A 121 5.02 1.20 14.33
CA ASN A 121 5.38 -0.07 14.97
C ASN A 121 4.93 -1.23 14.07
N VAL A 122 5.88 -2.05 13.64
CA VAL A 122 5.56 -3.25 12.84
C VAL A 122 5.01 -4.32 13.79
N ALA A 123 3.72 -4.63 13.65
CA ALA A 123 3.07 -5.63 14.48
C ALA A 123 3.32 -7.05 13.97
N ALA A 124 3.33 -7.25 12.65
CA ALA A 124 3.56 -8.56 12.03
C ALA A 124 4.07 -8.40 10.60
N ILE A 125 4.91 -9.34 10.17
CA ILE A 125 5.29 -9.52 8.76
C ILE A 125 5.09 -11.00 8.45
N GLU A 126 4.24 -11.28 7.46
CA GLU A 126 3.89 -12.66 7.09
C GLU A 126 4.22 -12.91 5.62
N PRO A 127 4.64 -14.14 5.24
CA PRO A 127 4.78 -14.50 3.84
C PRO A 127 3.42 -14.48 3.14
N ASP A 128 3.44 -14.01 1.90
CA ASP A 128 2.24 -13.96 1.04
C ASP A 128 2.68 -14.10 -0.43
N ARG A 129 1.75 -14.00 -1.34
CA ARG A 129 2.03 -14.05 -2.76
C ARG A 129 1.24 -12.97 -3.51
N VAL A 130 1.90 -12.35 -4.49
CA VAL A 130 1.27 -11.38 -5.38
C VAL A 130 1.08 -12.02 -6.74
N GLN A 131 -0.15 -12.01 -7.25
CA GLN A 131 -0.43 -12.49 -8.60
C GLN A 131 0.21 -11.58 -9.64
N THR A 132 1.00 -12.15 -10.53
CA THR A 132 1.63 -11.43 -11.63
C THR A 132 1.34 -12.13 -12.94
N ARG A 133 1.56 -11.42 -14.05
CA ARG A 133 1.45 -12.02 -15.38
C ARG A 133 2.60 -12.95 -15.72
N TYR A 134 3.68 -12.90 -14.96
CA TYR A 134 4.93 -13.59 -15.25
C TYR A 134 5.19 -14.79 -14.35
N HIS A 135 4.35 -14.99 -13.32
CA HIS A 135 4.51 -16.07 -12.35
C HIS A 135 3.17 -16.80 -12.19
N ASP A 136 3.10 -18.05 -12.59
CA ASP A 136 1.85 -18.85 -12.58
C ASP A 136 1.24 -18.95 -11.17
N ASP A 137 2.08 -19.12 -10.14
CA ASP A 137 1.67 -19.23 -8.73
C ASP A 137 1.84 -17.91 -7.95
N GLY A 138 2.06 -16.79 -8.66
CA GLY A 138 2.37 -15.50 -8.06
C GLY A 138 3.83 -15.36 -7.67
N ALA A 139 4.24 -14.14 -7.35
CA ALA A 139 5.56 -13.83 -6.82
C ALA A 139 5.55 -13.81 -5.29
N SER A 140 6.69 -14.19 -4.68
CA SER A 140 6.85 -14.12 -3.23
C SER A 140 6.69 -12.70 -2.71
N ALA A 141 5.98 -12.55 -1.63
CA ALA A 141 5.66 -11.25 -1.04
C ALA A 141 5.71 -11.29 0.49
N TRP A 142 5.82 -10.11 1.07
CA TRP A 142 5.56 -9.88 2.49
C TRP A 142 4.22 -9.15 2.64
N PHE A 143 3.40 -9.61 3.58
CA PHE A 143 2.24 -8.88 4.05
C PHE A 143 2.55 -8.35 5.45
N ALA A 144 2.71 -7.04 5.55
CA ALA A 144 3.07 -6.38 6.80
C ALA A 144 1.87 -5.65 7.40
N THR A 145 1.67 -5.85 8.70
CA THR A 145 0.70 -5.12 9.51
C THR A 145 1.46 -4.13 10.38
N ILE A 146 1.23 -2.86 10.17
CA ILE A 146 2.01 -1.78 10.76
C ILE A 146 1.06 -0.81 11.47
N LYS A 147 1.37 -0.47 12.72
CA LYS A 147 0.56 0.41 13.54
C LYS A 147 1.13 1.81 13.60
N ARG A 148 0.26 2.81 13.46
CA ARG A 148 0.61 4.22 13.65
C ARG A 148 0.70 4.52 15.15
N MET A 149 1.85 5.00 15.58
CA MET A 149 2.08 5.40 16.96
C MET A 149 1.53 6.78 17.26
#